data_b0f483507798714ab3a42dcb1e23432a
#
_entry.id   b0f483507798714ab3a42dcb1e23432a
#
_cell.length_a   1.000
_cell.length_b   1.000
_cell.length_c   1.000
_cell.angle_alpha   90.00
_cell.angle_beta   90.00
_cell.angle_gamma   90.00
#
_symmetry.space_group_name_H-M   'P 1'
#
loop_
_entity.id
_entity.type
_entity.pdbx_description
1 polymer ?
#
loop_
_entity_poly.entity_id
_entity_poly.type
_entity_poly.pdbx_seq_one_letter_code
_entity_poly.pdbx_strand_id
1 'polypeptide(L)'
;VNGMLPSIPAAGNHEYGSDENGTRHLSTHWHPQFTLPMHGPKGLEETAYYVDYQGVRIVVLNTNEQLEKQVAWLDGVLADNPQHWTVLTFHHPIFSAAAGRDNADLRALWMPIIDRYEVDLVLQGHDHTYGRTRNVRSGLSVRDDDSGTVYVVSVSGPKMYESGVHPLMRRVAEDTQLYQIIEVDGDELVY
;
A
#
# COMPACT_ATOMS: atom_id res chain seq x y z
N VAL A 1 -1.57 -21.46 -3.41
CA VAL A 1 -1.04 -20.67 -2.29
C VAL A 1 -2.18 -20.35 -1.32
N ASN A 2 -3.26 -19.71 -1.77
CA ASN A 2 -4.37 -19.25 -0.90
C ASN A 2 -5.09 -20.35 -0.09
N GLY A 3 -4.94 -21.62 -0.46
CA GLY A 3 -5.48 -22.73 0.32
C GLY A 3 -4.62 -23.19 1.51
N MET A 4 -3.41 -22.63 1.63
CA MET A 4 -2.44 -23.01 2.67
C MET A 4 -1.99 -21.83 3.54
N LEU A 5 -2.07 -20.60 3.02
CA LEU A 5 -1.66 -19.38 3.71
C LEU A 5 -2.80 -18.37 3.69
N PRO A 6 -3.06 -17.67 4.79
CA PRO A 6 -4.00 -16.55 4.78
C PRO A 6 -3.49 -15.45 3.83
N SER A 7 -4.41 -14.74 3.18
CA SER A 7 -4.10 -13.66 2.26
C SER A 7 -4.77 -12.37 2.72
N ILE A 8 -4.07 -11.25 2.58
CA ILE A 8 -4.56 -9.89 2.82
C ILE A 8 -4.46 -9.14 1.48
N PRO A 9 -5.44 -9.33 0.56
CA PRO A 9 -5.38 -8.74 -0.76
C PRO A 9 -5.75 -7.26 -0.76
N ALA A 10 -5.07 -6.48 -1.60
CA ALA A 10 -5.45 -5.12 -1.96
C ALA A 10 -5.92 -5.09 -3.42
N ALA A 11 -7.07 -4.46 -3.69
CA ALA A 11 -7.63 -4.38 -5.03
C ALA A 11 -6.78 -3.46 -5.92
N GLY A 12 -6.30 -3.99 -7.03
CA GLY A 12 -5.60 -3.25 -8.06
C GLY A 12 -6.54 -2.74 -9.16
N ASN A 13 -5.99 -2.03 -10.12
CA ASN A 13 -6.79 -1.49 -11.23
C ASN A 13 -7.30 -2.59 -12.18
N HIS A 14 -6.73 -3.78 -12.16
CA HIS A 14 -7.17 -4.94 -12.97
C HIS A 14 -8.30 -5.73 -12.31
N GLU A 15 -8.59 -5.51 -11.05
CA GLU A 15 -9.80 -6.00 -10.38
C GLU A 15 -11.03 -5.16 -10.71
N TYR A 16 -10.86 -4.05 -11.46
CA TYR A 16 -11.95 -3.18 -11.92
C TYR A 16 -12.20 -3.34 -13.42
N GLY A 17 -13.44 -3.68 -13.77
CA GLY A 17 -13.94 -3.64 -15.13
C GLY A 17 -14.65 -2.33 -15.47
N SER A 18 -15.00 -2.11 -16.73
CA SER A 18 -15.88 -1.01 -17.17
C SER A 18 -17.15 -1.58 -17.78
N ASP A 19 -18.28 -0.95 -17.48
CA ASP A 19 -19.54 -1.25 -18.15
C ASP A 19 -19.63 -0.61 -19.54
N GLU A 20 -20.77 -0.77 -20.20
CA GLU A 20 -21.05 -0.24 -21.54
C GLU A 20 -20.97 1.30 -21.60
N ASN A 21 -21.14 1.97 -20.45
CA ASN A 21 -21.07 3.43 -20.31
C ASN A 21 -19.66 3.91 -19.91
N GLY A 22 -18.70 2.99 -19.76
CA GLY A 22 -17.35 3.31 -19.30
C GLY A 22 -17.21 3.52 -17.78
N THR A 23 -18.27 3.26 -17.01
CA THR A 23 -18.22 3.34 -15.53
C THR A 23 -17.43 2.16 -15.01
N ARG A 24 -16.46 2.44 -14.16
CA ARG A 24 -15.62 1.38 -13.56
C ARG A 24 -16.29 0.82 -12.31
N HIS A 25 -16.23 -0.49 -12.17
CA HIS A 25 -16.68 -1.18 -10.96
C HIS A 25 -15.76 -2.33 -10.60
N LEU A 26 -15.72 -2.63 -9.32
CA LEU A 26 -15.05 -3.81 -8.80
C LEU A 26 -15.64 -5.08 -9.46
N SER A 27 -14.77 -6.02 -9.79
CA SER A 27 -15.17 -7.32 -10.34
C SER A 27 -16.17 -8.03 -9.41
N THR A 28 -17.22 -8.58 -10.00
CA THR A 28 -18.18 -9.42 -9.29
C THR A 28 -17.58 -10.69 -8.70
N HIS A 29 -16.35 -11.03 -9.08
CA HIS A 29 -15.61 -12.16 -8.53
C HIS A 29 -14.87 -11.84 -7.23
N TRP A 30 -14.72 -10.56 -6.83
CA TRP A 30 -13.98 -10.18 -5.63
C TRP A 30 -14.61 -10.75 -4.36
N HIS A 31 -15.86 -10.37 -4.07
CA HIS A 31 -16.55 -10.81 -2.85
C HIS A 31 -16.76 -12.33 -2.77
N PRO A 32 -17.08 -13.07 -3.86
CA PRO A 32 -17.14 -14.53 -3.79
C PRO A 32 -15.80 -15.22 -3.56
N GLN A 33 -14.69 -14.56 -3.94
CA GLN A 33 -13.34 -15.12 -3.81
C GLN A 33 -12.73 -14.88 -2.45
N PHE A 34 -13.05 -13.75 -1.82
CA PHE A 34 -12.48 -13.33 -0.56
C PHE A 34 -13.55 -13.07 0.49
N THR A 35 -13.28 -13.47 1.74
CA THR A 35 -14.07 -13.10 2.90
C THR A 35 -13.21 -12.18 3.76
N LEU A 36 -13.38 -10.89 3.60
CA LEU A 36 -12.56 -9.86 4.21
C LEU A 36 -13.36 -9.04 5.23
N PRO A 37 -12.70 -8.27 6.11
CA PRO A 37 -13.39 -7.43 7.06
C PRO A 37 -14.29 -6.38 6.40
N MET A 38 -15.48 -6.18 6.98
CA MET A 38 -16.54 -5.30 6.46
C MET A 38 -16.56 -3.91 7.13
N HIS A 39 -15.56 -3.57 7.94
CA HIS A 39 -15.52 -2.34 8.73
C HIS A 39 -14.87 -1.14 8.00
N GLY A 40 -14.67 -1.26 6.70
CA GLY A 40 -14.22 -0.15 5.85
C GLY A 40 -15.24 0.97 5.70
N PRO A 41 -14.88 2.06 5.02
CA PRO A 41 -15.81 3.11 4.66
C PRO A 41 -17.00 2.56 3.85
N LYS A 42 -18.19 3.12 4.07
CA LYS A 42 -19.39 2.69 3.33
C LYS A 42 -19.17 2.74 1.81
N GLY A 43 -19.39 1.61 1.16
CA GLY A 43 -19.18 1.39 -0.27
C GLY A 43 -17.76 0.98 -0.65
N LEU A 44 -16.91 0.69 0.35
CA LEU A 44 -15.56 0.16 0.18
C LEU A 44 -15.32 -1.07 1.07
N GLU A 45 -16.40 -1.68 1.55
CA GLU A 45 -16.34 -2.92 2.33
C GLU A 45 -15.51 -3.98 1.58
N GLU A 46 -14.70 -4.73 2.29
CA GLU A 46 -13.77 -5.75 1.75
C GLU A 46 -12.69 -5.23 0.78
N THR A 47 -12.65 -3.94 0.46
CA THR A 47 -11.59 -3.33 -0.37
C THR A 47 -10.76 -2.29 0.37
N ALA A 48 -11.33 -1.69 1.43
CA ALA A 48 -10.61 -0.92 2.44
C ALA A 48 -10.94 -1.53 3.81
N TYR A 49 -9.93 -2.02 4.52
CA TYR A 49 -10.09 -2.71 5.81
C TYR A 49 -8.76 -2.75 6.57
N TYR A 50 -8.78 -3.21 7.81
CA TYR A 50 -7.55 -3.53 8.54
C TYR A 50 -7.64 -4.88 9.24
N VAL A 51 -6.48 -5.41 9.57
CA VAL A 51 -6.31 -6.64 10.36
C VAL A 51 -5.24 -6.40 11.40
N ASP A 52 -5.52 -6.77 12.64
CA ASP A 52 -4.54 -6.80 13.71
C ASP A 52 -4.03 -8.23 13.89
N TYR A 53 -2.72 -8.40 13.81
CA TYR A 53 -2.09 -9.70 13.97
C TYR A 53 -0.71 -9.58 14.63
N GLN A 54 -0.52 -10.23 15.76
CA GLN A 54 0.77 -10.35 16.47
C GLN A 54 1.55 -9.03 16.62
N GLY A 55 0.88 -7.99 17.09
CA GLY A 55 1.53 -6.68 17.32
C GLY A 55 1.63 -5.80 16.09
N VAL A 56 1.06 -6.21 14.96
CA VAL A 56 1.05 -5.44 13.72
C VAL A 56 -0.39 -5.08 13.34
N ARG A 57 -0.66 -3.82 13.03
CA ARG A 57 -1.85 -3.41 12.28
C ARG A 57 -1.54 -3.31 10.80
N ILE A 58 -2.21 -4.10 9.99
CA ILE A 58 -2.12 -4.07 8.54
C ILE A 58 -3.38 -3.39 8.01
N VAL A 59 -3.22 -2.20 7.42
CA VAL A 59 -4.33 -1.44 6.83
C VAL A 59 -4.28 -1.55 5.32
N VAL A 60 -5.37 -2.00 4.74
CA VAL A 60 -5.57 -2.09 3.28
C VAL A 60 -6.41 -0.92 2.82
N LEU A 61 -5.95 -0.22 1.78
CA LEU A 61 -6.66 0.91 1.18
C LEU A 61 -6.95 0.64 -0.29
N ASN A 62 -8.02 1.24 -0.79
CA ASN A 62 -8.44 1.12 -2.18
C ASN A 62 -8.06 2.39 -2.97
N THR A 63 -7.06 2.29 -3.82
CA THR A 63 -6.59 3.41 -4.66
C THR A 63 -7.33 3.55 -5.99
N ASN A 64 -8.39 2.80 -6.22
CA ASN A 64 -9.13 2.83 -7.48
C ASN A 64 -10.35 3.76 -7.43
N GLU A 65 -10.89 4.01 -6.25
CA GLU A 65 -12.10 4.83 -6.07
C GLU A 65 -12.20 5.46 -4.69
N GLN A 66 -13.01 6.52 -4.58
CA GLN A 66 -13.44 7.14 -3.32
C GLN A 66 -12.28 7.50 -2.37
N LEU A 67 -11.17 8.00 -2.90
CA LEU A 67 -9.95 8.27 -2.14
C LEU A 67 -10.19 9.17 -0.92
N GLU A 68 -11.00 10.23 -1.09
CA GLU A 68 -11.29 11.21 -0.05
C GLU A 68 -12.10 10.62 1.11
N LYS A 69 -12.99 9.66 0.83
CA LYS A 69 -13.76 8.98 1.89
C LYS A 69 -12.89 8.17 2.82
N GLN A 70 -11.76 7.69 2.32
CA GLN A 70 -10.83 6.90 3.10
C GLN A 70 -9.97 7.76 4.05
N VAL A 71 -9.88 9.08 3.82
CA VAL A 71 -9.07 10.01 4.64
C VAL A 71 -9.51 9.99 6.10
N ALA A 72 -10.79 10.26 6.36
CA ALA A 72 -11.31 10.30 7.74
C ALA A 72 -11.33 8.92 8.40
N TRP A 73 -11.58 7.87 7.62
CA TRP A 73 -11.56 6.50 8.11
C TRP A 73 -10.13 6.06 8.48
N LEU A 74 -9.15 6.34 7.63
CA LEU A 74 -7.74 6.03 7.88
C LEU A 74 -7.23 6.78 9.12
N ASP A 75 -7.56 8.07 9.25
CA ASP A 75 -7.21 8.88 10.42
C ASP A 75 -7.75 8.24 11.72
N GLY A 76 -9.01 7.82 11.73
CA GLY A 76 -9.62 7.12 12.87
C GLY A 76 -8.99 5.76 13.16
N VAL A 77 -8.73 4.96 12.13
CA VAL A 77 -8.11 3.63 12.27
C VAL A 77 -6.69 3.74 12.84
N LEU A 78 -5.92 4.74 12.42
CA LEU A 78 -4.57 4.93 12.92
C LEU A 78 -4.54 5.58 14.30
N ALA A 79 -5.50 6.47 14.61
CA ALA A 79 -5.62 7.06 15.95
C ALA A 79 -5.96 6.03 17.04
N ASP A 80 -6.76 5.01 16.69
CA ASP A 80 -7.18 3.92 17.59
C ASP A 80 -6.33 2.64 17.37
N ASN A 81 -5.04 2.81 17.08
CA ASN A 81 -4.14 1.68 16.84
C ASN A 81 -3.39 1.28 18.12
N PRO A 82 -3.70 0.12 18.74
CA PRO A 82 -2.98 -0.36 19.91
C PRO A 82 -1.74 -1.19 19.56
N GLN A 83 -1.49 -1.46 18.26
CA GLN A 83 -0.38 -2.30 17.84
C GLN A 83 0.93 -1.51 17.80
N HIS A 84 2.05 -2.19 18.01
CA HIS A 84 3.38 -1.59 17.98
C HIS A 84 3.78 -1.18 16.56
N TRP A 85 3.49 -2.04 15.57
CA TRP A 85 3.84 -1.83 14.16
C TRP A 85 2.62 -1.52 13.30
N THR A 86 2.82 -0.63 12.33
CA THR A 86 1.79 -0.24 11.38
C THR A 86 2.28 -0.42 9.96
N VAL A 87 1.59 -1.26 9.20
CA VAL A 87 1.85 -1.50 7.78
C VAL A 87 0.64 -1.09 6.96
N LEU A 88 0.81 -0.23 5.97
CA LEU A 88 -0.22 0.05 4.99
C LEU A 88 0.06 -0.72 3.70
N THR A 89 -0.98 -1.17 3.01
CA THR A 89 -0.86 -1.76 1.69
C THR A 89 -1.98 -1.28 0.76
N PHE A 90 -1.62 -0.93 -0.46
CA PHE A 90 -2.52 -0.48 -1.52
C PHE A 90 -1.84 -0.52 -2.89
N HIS A 91 -2.63 -0.40 -3.96
CA HIS A 91 -2.14 -0.70 -5.30
C HIS A 91 -1.27 0.40 -5.91
N HIS A 92 -1.78 1.65 -6.08
CA HIS A 92 -1.04 2.72 -6.75
C HIS A 92 -0.02 3.36 -5.81
N PRO A 93 1.25 3.53 -6.22
CA PRO A 93 2.30 3.99 -5.31
C PRO A 93 2.25 5.50 -5.04
N ILE A 94 2.52 5.88 -3.79
CA ILE A 94 2.74 7.29 -3.39
C ILE A 94 4.02 7.84 -4.02
N PHE A 95 5.07 7.01 -4.06
CA PHE A 95 6.33 7.31 -4.73
C PHE A 95 6.64 6.19 -5.71
N SER A 96 6.72 6.53 -6.99
CA SER A 96 7.04 5.56 -8.05
C SER A 96 8.53 5.47 -8.31
N ALA A 97 9.02 4.25 -8.59
CA ALA A 97 10.34 4.02 -9.14
C ALA A 97 10.35 3.92 -10.67
N ALA A 98 9.17 3.86 -11.31
CA ALA A 98 9.05 3.78 -12.76
C ALA A 98 9.19 5.16 -13.43
N ALA A 99 9.84 5.19 -14.59
CA ALA A 99 10.09 6.40 -15.35
C ALA A 99 8.78 7.11 -15.73
N GLY A 100 8.70 8.42 -15.48
CA GLY A 100 7.59 9.29 -15.89
C GLY A 100 6.27 9.03 -15.17
N ARG A 101 6.26 8.29 -14.06
CA ARG A 101 5.06 7.99 -13.28
C ARG A 101 5.07 8.71 -11.94
N ASP A 102 3.92 9.25 -11.57
CA ASP A 102 3.70 9.92 -10.28
C ASP A 102 2.21 9.86 -9.91
N ASN A 103 1.91 9.88 -8.62
CA ASN A 103 0.57 9.92 -8.06
C ASN A 103 0.47 11.05 -7.03
N ALA A 104 0.68 12.29 -7.49
CA ALA A 104 0.74 13.48 -6.64
C ALA A 104 -0.55 13.71 -5.82
N ASP A 105 -1.72 13.46 -6.41
CA ASP A 105 -3.02 13.62 -5.73
C ASP A 105 -3.19 12.62 -4.58
N LEU A 106 -2.83 11.36 -4.81
CA LEU A 106 -2.83 10.31 -3.78
C LEU A 106 -1.89 10.67 -2.65
N ARG A 107 -0.68 11.13 -2.99
CA ARG A 107 0.33 11.56 -2.02
C ARG A 107 -0.19 12.75 -1.18
N ALA A 108 -0.81 13.73 -1.81
CA ALA A 108 -1.36 14.89 -1.10
C ALA A 108 -2.47 14.52 -0.10
N LEU A 109 -3.27 13.50 -0.40
CA LEU A 109 -4.36 13.04 0.46
C LEU A 109 -3.87 12.21 1.66
N TRP A 110 -2.98 11.26 1.46
CA TRP A 110 -2.69 10.24 2.46
C TRP A 110 -1.36 10.43 3.19
N MET A 111 -0.34 11.01 2.56
CA MET A 111 0.97 11.19 3.21
C MET A 111 0.89 12.01 4.51
N PRO A 112 0.07 13.10 4.63
CA PRO A 112 -0.05 13.82 5.89
C PRO A 112 -0.56 12.98 7.06
N ILE A 113 -1.41 11.98 6.78
CA ILE A 113 -1.93 11.04 7.79
C ILE A 113 -0.86 10.01 8.12
N ILE A 114 -0.22 9.45 7.11
CA ILE A 114 0.88 8.50 7.26
C ILE A 114 1.99 9.08 8.13
N ASP A 115 2.40 10.32 7.87
CA ASP A 115 3.42 11.03 8.65
C ASP A 115 2.96 11.33 10.10
N ARG A 116 1.67 11.70 10.28
CA ARG A 116 1.12 12.01 11.62
C ARG A 116 1.18 10.84 12.57
N TYR A 117 0.87 9.65 12.07
CA TYR A 117 0.82 8.42 12.87
C TYR A 117 2.08 7.58 12.75
N GLU A 118 3.13 8.13 12.12
CA GLU A 118 4.45 7.50 12.02
C GLU A 118 4.35 6.04 11.51
N VAL A 119 3.58 5.82 10.43
CA VAL A 119 3.45 4.50 9.81
C VAL A 119 4.82 3.96 9.44
N ASP A 120 5.12 2.71 9.79
CA ASP A 120 6.45 2.14 9.61
C ASP A 120 6.74 1.75 8.16
N LEU A 121 5.77 1.10 7.50
CA LEU A 121 5.98 0.51 6.19
C LEU A 121 4.75 0.67 5.30
N VAL A 122 4.96 1.05 4.03
CA VAL A 122 3.93 1.12 3.00
C VAL A 122 4.29 0.22 1.84
N LEU A 123 3.47 -0.81 1.58
CA LEU A 123 3.65 -1.80 0.51
C LEU A 123 2.73 -1.47 -0.66
N GLN A 124 3.28 -1.37 -1.85
CA GLN A 124 2.60 -0.90 -3.05
C GLN A 124 2.97 -1.71 -4.28
N GLY A 125 2.17 -1.61 -5.34
CA GLY A 125 2.36 -2.31 -6.60
C GLY A 125 2.22 -1.38 -7.79
N HIS A 126 1.42 -1.81 -8.80
CA HIS A 126 1.04 -1.09 -10.00
C HIS A 126 2.18 -0.78 -10.97
N ASP A 127 3.23 -0.18 -10.49
CA ASP A 127 4.41 0.12 -11.30
C ASP A 127 5.32 -1.11 -11.31
N HIS A 128 5.58 -1.61 -12.49
CA HIS A 128 6.25 -2.89 -12.70
C HIS A 128 7.77 -2.73 -12.62
N THR A 129 8.21 -2.06 -11.56
CA THR A 129 9.61 -1.90 -11.12
C THR A 129 9.69 -2.22 -9.64
N TYR A 130 10.89 -2.43 -9.14
CA TYR A 130 11.13 -2.42 -7.70
C TYR A 130 11.70 -1.06 -7.28
N GLY A 131 11.14 -0.52 -6.21
CA GLY A 131 11.66 0.67 -5.55
C GLY A 131 11.45 0.61 -4.04
N ARG A 132 12.49 0.99 -3.27
CA ARG A 132 12.39 1.17 -1.83
C ARG A 132 13.03 2.48 -1.42
N THR A 133 12.30 3.30 -0.69
CA THR A 133 12.81 4.58 -0.19
C THR A 133 13.75 4.38 1.01
N ARG A 134 14.39 5.45 1.46
CA ARG A 134 14.86 5.63 2.84
C ARG A 134 13.65 5.86 3.74
N ASN A 135 13.88 6.11 5.03
CA ASN A 135 12.86 6.69 5.89
C ASN A 135 12.46 8.05 5.34
N VAL A 136 11.16 8.27 5.16
CA VAL A 136 10.59 9.49 4.58
C VAL A 136 9.65 10.13 5.57
N ARG A 137 9.77 11.44 5.77
CA ARG A 137 8.84 12.28 6.52
C ARG A 137 8.62 13.58 5.76
N SER A 138 7.37 13.99 5.59
CA SER A 138 6.98 15.20 4.84
C SER A 138 7.56 15.26 3.43
N GLY A 139 7.65 14.10 2.76
CA GLY A 139 8.19 13.99 1.41
C GLY A 139 9.71 14.17 1.29
N LEU A 140 10.43 14.13 2.40
CA LEU A 140 11.88 14.23 2.45
C LEU A 140 12.49 13.00 3.09
N SER A 141 13.66 12.59 2.60
CA SER A 141 14.45 11.57 3.29
C SER A 141 14.94 12.10 4.63
N VAL A 142 14.70 11.36 5.69
CA VAL A 142 15.28 11.60 7.00
C VAL A 142 16.45 10.66 7.25
N ARG A 143 17.16 10.83 8.35
CA ARG A 143 18.29 9.95 8.72
C ARG A 143 17.75 8.54 9.01
N ASP A 144 18.59 7.55 8.83
CA ASP A 144 18.21 6.15 9.09
C ASP A 144 17.87 5.89 10.58
N ASP A 145 18.34 6.76 11.50
CA ASP A 145 18.06 6.71 12.95
C ASP A 145 16.83 7.53 13.35
N ASP A 146 16.26 8.33 12.44
CA ASP A 146 15.07 9.14 12.69
C ASP A 146 13.82 8.36 12.30
N SER A 147 12.69 8.60 12.99
CA SER A 147 11.42 8.03 12.60
C SER A 147 10.97 8.51 11.22
N GLY A 148 10.42 7.61 10.43
CA GLY A 148 9.90 7.93 9.11
C GLY A 148 9.42 6.66 8.41
N THR A 149 8.55 6.84 7.45
CA THR A 149 7.92 5.73 6.70
C THR A 149 8.83 5.21 5.60
N VAL A 150 8.95 3.90 5.47
CA VAL A 150 9.57 3.25 4.29
C VAL A 150 8.49 2.91 3.28
N TYR A 151 8.62 3.42 2.06
CA TYR A 151 7.72 3.10 0.95
C TYR A 151 8.37 2.10 0.02
N VAL A 152 7.64 1.05 -0.32
CA VAL A 152 8.07 -0.01 -1.21
C VAL A 152 7.11 -0.15 -2.37
N VAL A 153 7.63 -0.16 -3.59
CA VAL A 153 6.92 -0.62 -4.79
C VAL A 153 7.56 -1.94 -5.20
N SER A 154 6.73 -2.95 -5.46
CA SER A 154 7.25 -4.26 -5.82
C SER A 154 6.51 -4.87 -7.01
N VAL A 155 7.24 -5.68 -7.78
CA VAL A 155 6.75 -6.39 -8.94
C VAL A 155 7.07 -7.88 -8.83
N SER A 156 6.05 -8.71 -9.01
CA SER A 156 6.19 -10.18 -9.02
C SER A 156 5.84 -10.81 -10.38
N GLY A 157 5.17 -10.04 -11.25
CA GLY A 157 4.78 -10.48 -12.60
C GLY A 157 5.87 -10.27 -13.65
N PRO A 158 5.71 -10.86 -14.85
CA PRO A 158 6.72 -10.79 -15.92
C PRO A 158 6.72 -9.46 -16.69
N LYS A 159 5.68 -8.65 -16.56
CA LYS A 159 5.62 -7.33 -17.21
C LYS A 159 6.52 -6.36 -16.46
N MET A 160 7.40 -5.66 -17.18
CA MET A 160 8.37 -4.75 -16.60
C MET A 160 8.26 -3.36 -17.20
N TYR A 161 8.58 -2.34 -16.38
CA TYR A 161 8.73 -0.95 -16.79
C TYR A 161 10.17 -0.52 -16.60
N GLU A 162 10.59 0.50 -17.35
CA GLU A 162 11.87 1.16 -17.13
C GLU A 162 11.86 1.91 -15.80
N SER A 163 12.95 1.84 -15.07
CA SER A 163 13.12 2.60 -13.84
C SER A 163 13.48 4.05 -14.14
N GLY A 164 12.98 4.93 -13.27
CA GLY A 164 13.30 6.36 -13.27
C GLY A 164 14.23 6.74 -12.12
N VAL A 165 14.79 7.93 -12.20
CA VAL A 165 15.53 8.52 -11.08
C VAL A 165 14.53 9.18 -10.14
N HIS A 166 14.48 8.70 -8.91
CA HIS A 166 13.66 9.32 -7.86
C HIS A 166 14.54 9.59 -6.61
N PRO A 167 14.60 10.85 -6.14
CA PRO A 167 15.56 11.25 -5.09
C PRO A 167 15.38 10.53 -3.75
N LEU A 168 14.17 10.03 -3.46
CA LEU A 168 13.86 9.30 -2.23
C LEU A 168 14.23 7.81 -2.30
N MET A 169 14.42 7.24 -3.49
CA MET A 169 14.70 5.81 -3.66
C MET A 169 16.13 5.46 -3.23
N ARG A 170 16.24 4.55 -2.27
CA ARG A 170 17.52 3.97 -1.83
C ARG A 170 17.90 2.75 -2.65
N ARG A 171 16.93 2.00 -3.11
CA ARG A 171 17.09 0.81 -3.95
C ARG A 171 16.09 0.87 -5.08
N VAL A 172 16.56 0.53 -6.26
CA VAL A 172 15.75 0.38 -7.47
C VAL A 172 16.22 -0.86 -8.20
N ALA A 173 15.30 -1.61 -8.79
CA ALA A 173 15.60 -2.71 -9.69
C ALA A 173 14.51 -2.80 -10.78
N GLU A 174 14.92 -3.19 -11.97
CA GLU A 174 14.06 -3.46 -13.13
C GLU A 174 14.42 -4.82 -13.72
N ASP A 175 13.61 -5.31 -14.65
CA ASP A 175 13.78 -6.61 -15.32
C ASP A 175 13.95 -7.80 -14.35
N THR A 176 13.27 -7.72 -13.19
CA THR A 176 13.36 -8.73 -12.15
C THR A 176 12.01 -8.95 -11.48
N GLN A 177 11.70 -10.21 -11.19
CA GLN A 177 10.53 -10.59 -10.39
C GLN A 177 10.97 -10.78 -8.94
N LEU A 178 10.24 -10.17 -8.02
CA LEU A 178 10.59 -10.13 -6.60
C LEU A 178 9.43 -10.55 -5.73
N TYR A 179 9.74 -11.10 -4.58
CA TYR A 179 8.87 -11.18 -3.42
C TYR A 179 9.63 -10.65 -2.19
N GLN A 180 8.91 -10.25 -1.18
CA GLN A 180 9.48 -9.71 0.04
C GLN A 180 9.13 -10.61 1.21
N ILE A 181 10.06 -10.69 2.16
CA ILE A 181 9.85 -11.29 3.47
C ILE A 181 9.92 -10.16 4.48
N ILE A 182 8.92 -10.10 5.35
CA ILE A 182 8.85 -9.17 6.47
C ILE A 182 8.76 -10.01 7.73
N GLU A 183 9.73 -9.86 8.59
CA GLU A 183 9.80 -10.55 9.87
C GLU A 183 9.58 -9.52 10.98
N VAL A 184 8.75 -9.86 11.96
CA VAL A 184 8.47 -9.01 13.12
C VAL A 184 8.72 -9.84 14.37
N ASP A 185 9.63 -9.36 15.21
CA ASP A 185 9.96 -9.96 16.51
C ASP A 185 10.04 -8.87 17.58
N GLY A 186 8.94 -8.65 18.30
CA GLY A 186 8.84 -7.61 19.32
C GLY A 186 9.10 -6.23 18.75
N ASP A 187 10.21 -5.64 19.14
CA ASP A 187 10.61 -4.26 18.76
C ASP A 187 11.42 -4.20 17.46
N GLU A 188 11.55 -5.30 16.74
CA GLU A 188 12.28 -5.36 15.48
C GLU A 188 11.34 -5.72 14.31
N LEU A 189 11.38 -4.91 13.24
CA LEU A 189 10.76 -5.20 11.97
C LEU A 189 11.85 -5.23 10.89
N VAL A 190 12.04 -6.41 10.29
CA VAL A 190 13.05 -6.63 9.25
C VAL A 190 12.37 -6.82 7.91
N TYR A 191 12.74 -6.00 6.94
CA TYR A 191 12.31 -6.10 5.55
C TYR A 191 13.45 -6.60 4.66
#